data_b83846d75e301d5d6f78cad793c13e99
#
_entry.id   b83846d75e301d5d6f78cad793c13e99
#
_cell.length_a   1.000
_cell.length_b   1.000
_cell.length_c   1.000
_cell.angle_alpha   90.00
_cell.angle_beta   90.00
_cell.angle_gamma   90.00
#
_symmetry.space_group_name_H-M   'P 1'
#
loop_
_entity.id
_entity.type
_entity.pdbx_description
1 polymer ?
#
loop_
_entity_poly.entity_id
_entity_poly.type
_entity_poly.pdbx_seq_one_letter_code
_entity_poly.pdbx_strand_id
1 'polypeptide(L)'
;MIGGIIMTHGDNNGLVLPPRIAPIQAMVIPVAQHKEGVLEAASALLDRLKAAGIRARMDSSDQSMGWKAAEYEMKGVPLRVEIGPKDMEKQQCCMARRDTGEKTFVPLSDLESAAQTLLQDVHDNLYAMAEKNLEDNTFDFTSWEEVRDMAQGRGGFARTKWCGSLECELAMKEKAGCLLYTSPSPRD
;
A
#
# COMPACT_ATOMS: atom_id res chain seq x y z
N MET A 1 -10.12 9.72 5.93
CA MET A 1 -8.78 9.38 5.40
C MET A 1 -8.48 7.87 5.47
N ILE A 2 -8.58 7.19 6.64
CA ILE A 2 -8.33 5.73 6.77
C ILE A 2 -9.23 4.91 5.83
N GLY A 3 -10.53 5.17 5.78
CA GLY A 3 -11.45 4.48 4.87
C GLY A 3 -11.06 4.61 3.40
N GLY A 4 -10.62 5.78 2.96
CA GLY A 4 -10.13 5.97 1.59
C GLY A 4 -8.89 5.11 1.28
N ILE A 5 -7.95 5.00 2.22
CA ILE A 5 -6.75 4.16 2.05
C ILE A 5 -7.14 2.68 1.92
N ILE A 6 -8.07 2.22 2.76
CA ILE A 6 -8.56 0.83 2.71
C ILE A 6 -9.24 0.54 1.37
N MET A 7 -10.12 1.45 0.92
CA MET A 7 -10.85 1.28 -0.34
C MET A 7 -9.95 1.34 -1.57
N THR A 8 -8.86 2.12 -1.51
CA THR A 8 -7.96 2.31 -2.65
C THR A 8 -6.87 1.24 -2.74
N HIS A 9 -6.33 0.81 -1.60
CA HIS A 9 -5.14 -0.03 -1.54
C HIS A 9 -5.33 -1.37 -0.81
N GLY A 10 -6.46 -1.58 -0.12
CA GLY A 10 -6.75 -2.85 0.55
C GLY A 10 -6.94 -3.99 -0.44
N ASP A 11 -6.53 -5.20 -0.05
CA ASP A 11 -6.75 -6.43 -0.80
C ASP A 11 -7.40 -7.52 0.08
N ASN A 12 -7.54 -8.74 -0.44
CA ASN A 12 -8.14 -9.86 0.29
C ASN A 12 -7.30 -10.33 1.50
N ASN A 13 -6.02 -9.93 1.57
CA ASN A 13 -5.11 -10.28 2.66
C ASN A 13 -5.06 -9.21 3.75
N GLY A 14 -5.68 -8.05 3.52
CA GLY A 14 -5.77 -6.97 4.50
C GLY A 14 -5.36 -5.60 3.99
N LEU A 15 -4.74 -4.80 4.86
CA LEU A 15 -4.28 -3.47 4.50
C LEU A 15 -3.03 -3.51 3.60
N VAL A 16 -2.92 -2.52 2.73
CA VAL A 16 -1.68 -2.18 2.01
C VAL A 16 -1.41 -0.70 2.24
N LEU A 17 -0.47 -0.38 3.13
CA LEU A 17 -0.23 1.00 3.52
C LEU A 17 0.87 1.63 2.65
N PRO A 18 0.60 2.80 2.05
CA PRO A 18 1.66 3.57 1.42
C PRO A 18 2.78 3.89 2.42
N PRO A 19 4.06 3.68 2.06
CA PRO A 19 5.18 3.80 3.00
C PRO A 19 5.27 5.16 3.70
N ARG A 20 4.89 6.25 3.04
CA ARG A 20 4.96 7.61 3.62
C ARG A 20 4.08 7.77 4.85
N ILE A 21 2.92 7.09 4.90
CA ILE A 21 1.94 7.21 5.98
C ILE A 21 1.93 5.98 6.91
N ALA A 22 2.60 4.89 6.54
CA ALA A 22 2.66 3.69 7.36
C ALA A 22 3.34 3.96 8.72
N PRO A 23 2.72 3.66 9.86
CA PRO A 23 3.35 3.85 11.17
C PRO A 23 4.58 2.96 11.37
N ILE A 24 4.60 1.81 10.70
CA ILE A 24 5.74 0.90 10.60
C ILE A 24 6.02 0.71 9.11
N GLN A 25 7.20 1.12 8.64
CA GLN A 25 7.62 0.96 7.25
C GLN A 25 8.29 -0.38 7.01
N ALA A 26 9.04 -0.86 8.00
CA ALA A 26 9.74 -2.15 7.92
C ALA A 26 9.58 -2.94 9.21
N MET A 27 9.22 -4.22 9.09
CA MET A 27 9.16 -5.15 10.20
C MET A 27 10.30 -6.17 10.10
N VAL A 28 11.19 -6.15 11.07
CA VAL A 28 12.30 -7.12 11.16
C VAL A 28 11.79 -8.37 11.87
N ILE A 29 11.94 -9.53 11.24
CA ILE A 29 11.50 -10.81 11.78
C ILE A 29 12.71 -11.76 11.85
N PRO A 30 13.17 -12.09 13.07
CA PRO A 30 14.18 -13.13 13.26
C PRO A 30 13.56 -14.51 12.95
N VAL A 31 14.14 -15.22 11.99
CA VAL A 31 13.75 -16.58 11.62
C VAL A 31 14.56 -17.57 12.47
N ALA A 32 13.87 -18.47 13.17
CA ALA A 32 14.51 -19.38 14.13
C ALA A 32 15.29 -18.65 15.24
N GLN A 33 14.62 -17.69 15.89
CA GLN A 33 15.16 -16.79 16.91
C GLN A 33 15.82 -17.50 18.12
N HIS A 34 15.52 -18.79 18.33
CA HIS A 34 16.13 -19.62 19.37
C HIS A 34 17.59 -20.02 19.06
N LYS A 35 18.03 -19.81 17.83
CA LYS A 35 19.43 -20.07 17.45
C LYS A 35 20.32 -18.90 17.84
N GLU A 36 21.55 -19.25 18.23
CA GLU A 36 22.55 -18.30 18.68
C GLU A 36 22.86 -17.23 17.63
N GLY A 37 22.93 -15.96 18.06
CA GLY A 37 23.28 -14.81 17.20
C GLY A 37 22.15 -14.26 16.33
N VAL A 38 21.00 -14.93 16.21
CA VAL A 38 19.91 -14.48 15.31
C VAL A 38 19.22 -13.23 15.86
N LEU A 39 18.95 -13.17 17.16
CA LEU A 39 18.33 -12.02 17.78
C LEU A 39 19.24 -10.78 17.77
N GLU A 40 20.53 -10.98 18.01
CA GLU A 40 21.56 -9.94 17.95
C GLU A 40 21.66 -9.37 16.52
N ALA A 41 21.70 -10.26 15.52
CA ALA A 41 21.74 -9.86 14.12
C ALA A 41 20.48 -9.07 13.73
N ALA A 42 19.29 -9.54 14.13
CA ALA A 42 18.02 -8.85 13.86
C ALA A 42 17.97 -7.48 14.56
N SER A 43 18.49 -7.37 15.79
CA SER A 43 18.59 -6.08 16.51
C SER A 43 19.53 -5.12 15.80
N ALA A 44 20.69 -5.60 15.32
CA ALA A 44 21.61 -4.79 14.55
C ALA A 44 20.99 -4.26 13.25
N LEU A 45 20.21 -5.09 12.53
CA LEU A 45 19.47 -4.64 11.36
C LEU A 45 18.42 -3.57 11.71
N LEU A 46 17.70 -3.77 12.81
CA LEU A 46 16.71 -2.80 13.29
C LEU A 46 17.35 -1.43 13.56
N ASP A 47 18.48 -1.41 14.25
CA ASP A 47 19.18 -0.17 14.61
C ASP A 47 19.71 0.55 13.37
N ARG A 48 20.24 -0.21 12.40
CA ARG A 48 20.69 0.33 11.11
C ARG A 48 19.52 0.95 10.31
N LEU A 49 18.39 0.27 10.21
CA LEU A 49 17.21 0.79 9.53
C LEU A 49 16.67 2.06 10.20
N LYS A 50 16.65 2.09 11.55
CA LYS A 50 16.26 3.30 12.30
C LYS A 50 17.23 4.45 12.08
N ALA A 51 18.54 4.19 12.08
CA ALA A 51 19.57 5.20 11.79
C ALA A 51 19.42 5.79 10.37
N ALA A 52 18.96 4.98 9.42
CA ALA A 52 18.62 5.44 8.06
C ALA A 52 17.28 6.21 7.96
N GLY A 53 16.62 6.48 9.09
CA GLY A 53 15.34 7.21 9.14
C GLY A 53 14.11 6.38 8.81
N ILE A 54 14.23 5.05 8.73
CA ILE A 54 13.10 4.14 8.45
C ILE A 54 12.37 3.81 9.76
N ARG A 55 11.05 3.95 9.79
CA ARG A 55 10.21 3.56 10.93
C ARG A 55 10.14 2.04 11.02
N ALA A 56 11.18 1.43 11.59
CA ALA A 56 11.31 -0.01 11.72
C ALA A 56 10.94 -0.49 13.13
N ARG A 57 10.39 -1.70 13.21
CA ARG A 57 10.18 -2.47 14.45
C ARG A 57 10.66 -3.89 14.26
N MET A 58 10.85 -4.60 15.36
CA MET A 58 11.20 -6.02 15.38
C MET A 58 10.12 -6.81 16.12
N ASP A 59 9.81 -8.00 15.63
CA ASP A 59 8.95 -8.95 16.30
C ASP A 59 9.77 -10.16 16.77
N SER A 60 10.08 -10.17 18.05
CA SER A 60 10.76 -11.28 18.76
C SER A 60 9.80 -12.18 19.54
N SER A 61 8.49 -12.14 19.26
CA SER A 61 7.51 -13.05 19.89
C SER A 61 7.77 -14.51 19.52
N ASP A 62 7.23 -15.44 20.33
CA ASP A 62 7.39 -16.90 20.08
C ASP A 62 6.44 -17.44 19.00
N GLN A 63 5.75 -16.56 18.27
CA GLN A 63 4.83 -16.96 17.20
C GLN A 63 5.60 -17.54 16.01
N SER A 64 4.93 -18.43 15.27
CA SER A 64 5.52 -19.02 14.06
C SER A 64 5.79 -17.95 12.99
N MET A 65 6.79 -18.20 12.13
CA MET A 65 7.10 -17.30 11.02
C MET A 65 5.90 -17.06 10.10
N GLY A 66 5.10 -18.09 9.83
CA GLY A 66 3.88 -17.97 9.01
C GLY A 66 2.85 -17.05 9.65
N TRP A 67 2.66 -17.16 10.97
CA TRP A 67 1.75 -16.28 11.71
C TRP A 67 2.24 -14.82 11.67
N LYS A 68 3.51 -14.58 11.97
CA LYS A 68 4.09 -13.22 11.90
C LYS A 68 3.95 -12.63 10.49
N ALA A 69 4.22 -13.44 9.46
CA ALA A 69 4.08 -12.99 8.09
C ALA A 69 2.64 -12.55 7.77
N ALA A 70 1.64 -13.37 8.10
CA ALA A 70 0.24 -13.08 7.89
C ALA A 70 -0.24 -11.86 8.71
N GLU A 71 0.20 -11.74 9.96
CA GLU A 71 -0.16 -10.63 10.84
C GLU A 71 0.30 -9.28 10.29
N TYR A 72 1.56 -9.18 9.84
CA TYR A 72 2.09 -7.94 9.29
C TYR A 72 1.62 -7.67 7.85
N GLU A 73 1.27 -8.70 7.12
CA GLU A 73 0.59 -8.60 5.84
C GLU A 73 -0.81 -8.01 6.03
N MET A 74 -1.60 -8.55 6.98
CA MET A 74 -2.93 -8.03 7.33
C MET A 74 -2.87 -6.58 7.82
N LYS A 75 -1.87 -6.22 8.62
CA LYS A 75 -1.63 -4.85 9.10
C LYS A 75 -1.11 -3.89 8.04
N GLY A 76 -0.77 -4.39 6.86
CA GLY A 76 -0.32 -3.58 5.73
C GLY A 76 1.07 -2.98 5.89
N VAL A 77 1.97 -3.64 6.62
CA VAL A 77 3.36 -3.18 6.73
C VAL A 77 4.06 -3.28 5.38
N PRO A 78 4.57 -2.16 4.81
CA PRO A 78 5.07 -2.13 3.43
C PRO A 78 6.22 -3.09 3.15
N LEU A 79 7.15 -3.23 4.10
CA LEU A 79 8.34 -4.04 3.94
C LEU A 79 8.54 -4.97 5.14
N ARG A 80 8.79 -6.25 4.88
CA ARG A 80 9.18 -7.23 5.87
C ARG A 80 10.63 -7.65 5.62
N VAL A 81 11.46 -7.58 6.67
CA VAL A 81 12.89 -7.93 6.61
C VAL A 81 13.10 -9.18 7.46
N GLU A 82 13.42 -10.28 6.81
CA GLU A 82 13.60 -11.58 7.43
C GLU A 82 15.10 -11.90 7.51
N ILE A 83 15.57 -12.38 8.66
CA ILE A 83 16.94 -12.83 8.83
C ILE A 83 16.98 -14.13 9.63
N GLY A 84 17.69 -15.11 9.14
CA GLY A 84 17.88 -16.40 9.77
C GLY A 84 19.34 -16.86 9.70
N PRO A 85 19.67 -18.04 10.29
CA PRO A 85 21.04 -18.53 10.33
C PRO A 85 21.70 -18.65 8.95
N LYS A 86 20.94 -19.15 7.95
CA LYS A 86 21.44 -19.28 6.58
C LYS A 86 21.70 -17.92 5.91
N ASP A 87 20.93 -16.92 6.29
CA ASP A 87 21.10 -15.58 5.74
C ASP A 87 22.32 -14.90 6.38
N MET A 88 22.54 -15.14 7.67
CA MET A 88 23.74 -14.68 8.38
C MET A 88 25.03 -15.28 7.78
N GLU A 89 25.04 -16.58 7.49
CA GLU A 89 26.17 -17.25 6.84
C GLU A 89 26.52 -16.62 5.48
N LYS A 90 25.49 -16.20 4.74
CA LYS A 90 25.63 -15.56 3.42
C LYS A 90 25.76 -14.04 3.47
N GLN A 91 25.77 -13.46 4.66
CA GLN A 91 25.82 -12.00 4.86
C GLN A 91 24.73 -11.26 4.08
N GLN A 92 23.48 -11.78 4.11
CA GLN A 92 22.31 -11.23 3.42
C GLN A 92 21.10 -11.21 4.35
N CYS A 93 20.04 -10.52 3.93
CA CYS A 93 18.70 -10.63 4.50
C CYS A 93 17.67 -10.81 3.37
N CYS A 94 16.50 -11.32 3.70
CA CYS A 94 15.37 -11.40 2.77
C CYS A 94 14.43 -10.24 3.01
N MET A 95 14.15 -9.44 2.00
CA MET A 95 13.15 -8.37 2.03
C MET A 95 11.93 -8.78 1.22
N ALA A 96 10.75 -8.72 1.83
CA ALA A 96 9.48 -9.05 1.19
C ALA A 96 8.60 -7.81 1.11
N ARG A 97 8.12 -7.48 -0.08
CA ARG A 97 7.21 -6.37 -0.35
C ARG A 97 5.77 -6.78 -0.05
N ARG A 98 4.98 -5.85 0.51
CA ARG A 98 3.57 -6.11 0.80
C ARG A 98 2.68 -6.02 -0.43
N ASP A 99 2.98 -5.12 -1.35
CA ASP A 99 2.15 -4.82 -2.52
C ASP A 99 2.20 -5.90 -3.62
N THR A 100 3.37 -6.51 -3.83
CA THR A 100 3.56 -7.55 -4.87
C THR A 100 3.77 -8.94 -4.28
N GLY A 101 4.10 -9.05 -3.00
CA GLY A 101 4.51 -10.30 -2.36
C GLY A 101 5.92 -10.76 -2.76
N GLU A 102 6.63 -9.99 -3.57
CA GLU A 102 7.96 -10.33 -4.07
C GLU A 102 8.99 -10.35 -2.93
N LYS A 103 9.87 -11.36 -2.98
CA LYS A 103 10.98 -11.52 -2.04
C LYS A 103 12.31 -11.32 -2.74
N THR A 104 13.12 -10.42 -2.18
CA THR A 104 14.45 -10.09 -2.70
C THR A 104 15.49 -10.37 -1.63
N PHE A 105 16.57 -11.07 -1.98
CA PHE A 105 17.71 -11.25 -1.11
C PHE A 105 18.70 -10.12 -1.30
N VAL A 106 19.04 -9.44 -0.22
CA VAL A 106 19.86 -8.23 -0.22
C VAL A 106 21.09 -8.46 0.65
N PRO A 107 22.31 -8.15 0.18
CA PRO A 107 23.49 -8.16 1.00
C PRO A 107 23.36 -7.22 2.20
N LEU A 108 23.88 -7.60 3.35
CA LEU A 108 23.83 -6.75 4.56
C LEU A 108 24.56 -5.42 4.38
N SER A 109 25.53 -5.33 3.45
CA SER A 109 26.21 -4.07 3.09
C SER A 109 25.24 -3.02 2.54
N ASP A 110 24.21 -3.46 1.81
CA ASP A 110 23.31 -2.60 1.04
C ASP A 110 21.93 -2.44 1.68
N LEU A 111 21.79 -2.89 2.95
CA LEU A 111 20.53 -2.95 3.68
C LEU A 111 19.73 -1.64 3.61
N GLU A 112 20.37 -0.52 3.95
CA GLU A 112 19.71 0.78 4.05
C GLU A 112 19.27 1.31 2.69
N SER A 113 20.15 1.27 1.71
CA SER A 113 19.87 1.74 0.35
C SER A 113 18.79 0.88 -0.32
N ALA A 114 18.88 -0.44 -0.17
CA ALA A 114 17.88 -1.36 -0.71
C ALA A 114 16.51 -1.16 -0.04
N ALA A 115 16.47 -1.00 1.29
CA ALA A 115 15.21 -0.75 1.99
C ALA A 115 14.56 0.57 1.58
N GLN A 116 15.33 1.65 1.40
CA GLN A 116 14.82 2.93 0.92
C GLN A 116 14.29 2.82 -0.51
N THR A 117 15.03 2.14 -1.40
CA THR A 117 14.60 1.92 -2.78
C THR A 117 13.32 1.11 -2.84
N LEU A 118 13.24 -0.03 -2.13
CA LEU A 118 12.05 -0.87 -2.10
C LEU A 118 10.83 -0.13 -1.52
N LEU A 119 11.02 0.70 -0.49
CA LEU A 119 9.92 1.52 0.05
C LEU A 119 9.45 2.57 -0.96
N GLN A 120 10.36 3.16 -1.74
CA GLN A 120 9.98 4.09 -2.81
C GLN A 120 9.24 3.33 -3.92
N ASP A 121 9.73 2.17 -4.34
CA ASP A 121 9.09 1.32 -5.35
C ASP A 121 7.68 0.89 -4.94
N VAL A 122 7.48 0.52 -3.66
CA VAL A 122 6.14 0.23 -3.11
C VAL A 122 5.24 1.45 -3.22
N HIS A 123 5.75 2.64 -2.88
CA HIS A 123 4.97 3.88 -2.97
C HIS A 123 4.54 4.18 -4.41
N ASP A 124 5.47 4.10 -5.34
CA ASP A 124 5.24 4.42 -6.75
C ASP A 124 4.31 3.40 -7.40
N ASN A 125 4.46 2.11 -7.06
CA ASN A 125 3.56 1.06 -7.54
C ASN A 125 2.12 1.27 -7.03
N LEU A 126 1.93 1.59 -5.76
CA LEU A 126 0.60 1.87 -5.19
C LEU A 126 -0.04 3.10 -5.84
N TYR A 127 0.76 4.13 -6.13
CA TYR A 127 0.27 5.31 -6.84
C TYR A 127 -0.16 4.96 -8.26
N ALA A 128 0.68 4.24 -9.01
CA ALA A 128 0.38 3.82 -10.38
C ALA A 128 -0.86 2.91 -10.45
N MET A 129 -1.03 2.00 -9.48
CA MET A 129 -2.22 1.16 -9.39
C MET A 129 -3.48 1.98 -9.14
N ALA A 130 -3.43 2.98 -8.27
CA ALA A 130 -4.56 3.85 -7.97
C ALA A 130 -4.92 4.75 -9.18
N GLU A 131 -3.92 5.31 -9.85
CA GLU A 131 -4.08 6.12 -11.06
C GLU A 131 -4.73 5.30 -12.17
N LYS A 132 -4.18 4.11 -12.44
CA LYS A 132 -4.75 3.19 -13.42
C LYS A 132 -6.19 2.79 -13.08
N ASN A 133 -6.48 2.49 -11.82
CA ASN A 133 -7.84 2.16 -11.39
C ASN A 133 -8.81 3.33 -11.59
N LEU A 134 -8.35 4.56 -11.36
CA LEU A 134 -9.15 5.76 -11.62
C LEU A 134 -9.42 5.93 -13.12
N GLU A 135 -8.39 5.77 -13.97
CA GLU A 135 -8.52 5.84 -15.43
C GLU A 135 -9.47 4.77 -15.98
N ASP A 136 -9.25 3.51 -15.60
CA ASP A 136 -10.06 2.37 -16.05
C ASP A 136 -11.55 2.47 -15.64
N ASN A 137 -11.86 3.23 -14.59
CA ASN A 137 -13.20 3.44 -14.07
C ASN A 137 -13.76 4.86 -14.34
N THR A 138 -13.11 5.65 -15.19
CA THR A 138 -13.59 6.98 -15.59
C THR A 138 -14.05 6.96 -17.04
N PHE A 139 -15.28 7.39 -17.30
CA PHE A 139 -15.91 7.33 -18.61
C PHE A 139 -16.46 8.69 -19.00
N ASP A 140 -16.32 9.04 -20.30
CA ASP A 140 -16.86 10.25 -20.87
C ASP A 140 -18.25 9.97 -21.44
N PHE A 141 -19.26 10.71 -20.98
CA PHE A 141 -20.63 10.58 -21.42
C PHE A 141 -21.19 11.92 -21.90
N THR A 142 -22.08 11.83 -22.89
CA THR A 142 -22.73 13.00 -23.47
C THR A 142 -24.23 13.04 -23.21
N SER A 143 -24.83 11.91 -22.83
CA SER A 143 -26.24 11.78 -22.51
C SER A 143 -26.49 11.41 -21.05
N TRP A 144 -27.67 11.79 -20.58
CA TRP A 144 -28.14 11.47 -19.22
C TRP A 144 -28.39 9.95 -19.06
N GLU A 145 -28.90 9.31 -20.09
CA GLU A 145 -29.22 7.89 -20.09
C GLU A 145 -27.97 7.07 -19.85
N GLU A 146 -26.88 7.38 -20.53
CA GLU A 146 -25.59 6.71 -20.34
C GLU A 146 -25.05 6.85 -18.92
N VAL A 147 -25.13 8.05 -18.32
CA VAL A 147 -24.72 8.29 -16.94
C VAL A 147 -25.55 7.47 -15.96
N ARG A 148 -26.86 7.44 -16.15
CA ARG A 148 -27.78 6.65 -15.31
C ARG A 148 -27.49 5.17 -15.41
N ASP A 149 -27.34 4.65 -16.62
CA ASP A 149 -27.14 3.22 -16.87
C ASP A 149 -25.77 2.76 -16.30
N MET A 150 -24.73 3.61 -16.40
CA MET A 150 -23.45 3.36 -15.76
C MET A 150 -23.59 3.33 -14.24
N ALA A 151 -24.28 4.30 -13.64
CA ALA A 151 -24.46 4.41 -12.18
C ALA A 151 -25.27 3.22 -11.61
N GLN A 152 -26.26 2.73 -12.33
CA GLN A 152 -27.09 1.58 -11.92
C GLN A 152 -26.45 0.23 -12.22
N GLY A 153 -25.48 0.19 -13.13
CA GLY A 153 -24.80 -1.03 -13.59
C GLY A 153 -23.41 -1.20 -12.97
N ARG A 154 -22.38 -0.87 -13.75
CA ARG A 154 -20.98 -1.13 -13.39
C ARG A 154 -20.40 -0.21 -12.33
N GLY A 155 -20.98 0.97 -12.12
CA GLY A 155 -20.41 2.03 -11.29
C GLY A 155 -19.21 2.71 -11.94
N GLY A 156 -18.57 3.61 -11.20
CA GLY A 156 -17.39 4.35 -11.64
C GLY A 156 -17.59 5.86 -11.61
N PHE A 157 -16.77 6.57 -12.38
CA PHE A 157 -16.79 8.02 -12.50
C PHE A 157 -17.25 8.44 -13.90
N ALA A 158 -18.29 9.25 -13.97
CA ALA A 158 -18.77 9.84 -15.22
C ALA A 158 -18.22 11.26 -15.38
N ARG A 159 -17.47 11.52 -16.45
CA ARG A 159 -17.16 12.88 -16.89
C ARG A 159 -18.24 13.32 -17.89
N THR A 160 -18.94 14.38 -17.55
CA THR A 160 -20.00 14.91 -18.40
C THR A 160 -20.13 16.41 -18.26
N LYS A 161 -20.84 17.05 -19.18
CA LYS A 161 -21.12 18.49 -19.12
C LYS A 161 -22.22 18.75 -18.09
N TRP A 162 -22.05 19.82 -17.31
CA TRP A 162 -23.06 20.30 -16.37
C TRP A 162 -23.57 21.69 -16.75
N CYS A 163 -24.87 21.90 -16.62
CA CYS A 163 -25.53 23.16 -16.96
C CYS A 163 -25.41 24.26 -15.88
N GLY A 164 -24.85 23.95 -14.70
CA GLY A 164 -24.76 24.87 -13.58
C GLY A 164 -26.04 25.03 -12.73
N SER A 165 -27.12 24.30 -13.05
CA SER A 165 -28.40 24.39 -12.35
C SER A 165 -28.46 23.45 -11.16
N LEU A 166 -28.89 23.97 -9.99
CA LEU A 166 -29.15 23.15 -8.79
C LEU A 166 -30.26 22.11 -9.03
N GLU A 167 -31.27 22.44 -9.83
CA GLU A 167 -32.36 21.52 -10.15
C GLU A 167 -31.82 20.28 -10.90
N CYS A 168 -30.89 20.49 -11.84
CA CYS A 168 -30.24 19.41 -12.56
C CYS A 168 -29.40 18.53 -11.63
N GLU A 169 -28.66 19.10 -10.71
CA GLU A 169 -27.89 18.38 -9.69
C GLU A 169 -28.78 17.52 -8.79
N LEU A 170 -29.88 18.08 -8.29
CA LEU A 170 -30.84 17.38 -7.45
C LEU A 170 -31.51 16.22 -8.22
N ALA A 171 -31.85 16.44 -9.49
CA ALA A 171 -32.41 15.41 -10.34
C ALA A 171 -31.42 14.27 -10.61
N MET A 172 -30.15 14.54 -10.78
CA MET A 172 -29.10 13.52 -10.91
C MET A 172 -28.98 12.70 -9.63
N LYS A 173 -28.96 13.34 -8.47
CA LYS A 173 -28.90 12.67 -7.17
C LYS A 173 -30.13 11.79 -6.93
N GLU A 174 -31.33 12.27 -7.23
CA GLU A 174 -32.58 11.54 -7.02
C GLU A 174 -32.74 10.35 -7.97
N LYS A 175 -32.46 10.55 -9.26
CA LYS A 175 -32.75 9.55 -10.31
C LYS A 175 -31.61 8.52 -10.52
N ALA A 176 -30.37 8.88 -10.25
CA ALA A 176 -29.23 8.00 -10.48
C ALA A 176 -28.40 7.72 -9.20
N GLY A 177 -28.72 8.36 -8.07
CA GLY A 177 -27.91 8.23 -6.86
C GLY A 177 -26.51 8.81 -6.97
N CYS A 178 -26.23 9.58 -8.04
CA CYS A 178 -24.93 10.14 -8.31
C CYS A 178 -24.73 11.44 -7.53
N LEU A 179 -23.50 11.66 -7.03
CA LEU A 179 -23.04 12.93 -6.53
C LEU A 179 -22.28 13.67 -7.63
N LEU A 180 -22.56 14.96 -7.78
CA LEU A 180 -21.82 15.81 -8.72
C LEU A 180 -20.59 16.40 -8.02
N TYR A 181 -19.43 16.26 -8.67
CA TYR A 181 -18.19 16.93 -8.29
C TYR A 181 -17.77 17.83 -9.43
N THR A 182 -17.67 19.12 -9.17
CA THR A 182 -17.07 20.05 -10.13
C THR A 182 -15.56 20.03 -9.95
N SER A 183 -14.81 19.83 -11.03
CA SER A 183 -13.39 20.16 -11.01
C SER A 183 -13.23 21.61 -10.60
N PRO A 184 -12.27 21.94 -9.72
CA PRO A 184 -11.92 23.34 -9.54
C PRO A 184 -11.54 23.88 -10.92
N SER A 185 -12.24 24.96 -11.34
CA SER A 185 -11.85 25.67 -12.58
C SER A 185 -10.36 25.95 -12.50
N PRO A 186 -9.59 25.71 -13.59
CA PRO A 186 -8.25 26.22 -13.65
C PRO A 186 -8.38 27.72 -13.33
N ARG A 187 -7.75 28.16 -12.26
CA ARG A 187 -7.72 29.58 -11.95
C ARG A 187 -6.89 30.24 -13.05
N ASP A 188 -7.55 31.14 -13.74
CA ASP A 188 -6.90 32.05 -14.68
C ASP A 188 -5.72 32.78 -14.03
#